data_7b737d1941bd26d0d1c38949c3b1d8e2
#
_entry.id   7b737d1941bd26d0d1c38949c3b1d8e2
#
_cell.length_a   1.000
_cell.length_b   1.000
_cell.length_c   1.000
_cell.angle_alpha   90.00
_cell.angle_beta   90.00
_cell.angle_gamma   90.00
#
_symmetry.space_group_name_H-M   'P 1'
#
loop_
_entity.id
_entity.type
_entity.pdbx_description
1 polymer ?
#
loop_
_entity_poly.entity_id
_entity_poly.type
_entity_poly.pdbx_seq_one_letter_code
_entity_poly.pdbx_strand_id
1 'polypeptide(L)'
;MNLPFRKRDYSCLTRLTYKYFVAPERTAEIWQQLEAELGPIRRLDSVRVQQISSAHLIVRATFDGNPITLMQRTPAVDPALLARVHAIFGFTEEPTEEPPP
;
A
#
# COMPACT_ATOMS: atom_id res chain seq x y z
N MET A 1 -14.31 13.58 1.96
CA MET A 1 -14.00 12.13 1.94
C MET A 1 -13.05 11.80 3.08
N ASN A 2 -13.35 10.77 3.83
CA ASN A 2 -12.54 10.40 4.99
C ASN A 2 -11.39 9.50 4.61
N LEU A 3 -10.20 9.81 5.12
CA LEU A 3 -9.01 8.98 4.95
C LEU A 3 -8.83 8.06 6.16
N PRO A 4 -8.31 6.84 5.97
CA PRO A 4 -7.87 6.29 4.69
C PRO A 4 -9.02 5.63 3.92
N PHE A 5 -8.82 5.47 2.61
CA PHE A 5 -9.67 4.62 1.77
C PHE A 5 -8.82 3.98 0.69
N ARG A 6 -9.36 2.97 0.00
CA ARG A 6 -8.64 2.34 -1.12
C ARG A 6 -9.49 2.31 -2.36
N LYS A 7 -8.81 2.19 -3.50
CA LYS A 7 -9.42 2.09 -4.81
C LYS A 7 -8.78 0.92 -5.56
N ARG A 8 -9.61 0.07 -6.19
CA ARG A 8 -9.08 -1.02 -7.00
C ARG A 8 -8.36 -0.46 -8.23
N ASP A 9 -7.15 -0.96 -8.47
CA ASP A 9 -6.37 -0.62 -9.65
C ASP A 9 -6.44 -1.80 -10.64
N TYR A 10 -7.05 -1.58 -11.78
CA TYR A 10 -7.25 -2.59 -12.81
C TYR A 10 -6.16 -2.58 -13.88
N SER A 11 -5.14 -1.74 -13.75
CA SER A 11 -4.06 -1.66 -14.74
C SER A 11 -3.22 -2.93 -14.79
N CYS A 12 -3.22 -3.74 -13.71
CA CYS A 12 -2.57 -5.04 -13.68
C CYS A 12 -3.63 -6.14 -13.64
N LEU A 13 -3.82 -6.83 -14.76
CA LEU A 13 -4.88 -7.85 -14.89
C LEU A 13 -4.53 -9.18 -14.22
N THR A 14 -3.24 -9.43 -13.96
CA THR A 14 -2.77 -10.71 -13.43
C THR A 14 -2.56 -10.69 -11.92
N ARG A 15 -2.60 -9.53 -11.28
CA ARG A 15 -2.34 -9.37 -9.86
C ARG A 15 -3.35 -8.46 -9.22
N LEU A 16 -3.81 -8.83 -8.03
CA LEU A 16 -4.72 -8.01 -7.25
C LEU A 16 -3.97 -6.78 -6.75
N THR A 17 -4.41 -5.60 -7.17
CA THR A 17 -3.74 -4.34 -6.90
C THR A 17 -4.72 -3.30 -6.42
N TYR A 18 -4.37 -2.58 -5.34
CA TYR A 18 -5.13 -1.46 -4.81
C TYR A 18 -4.25 -0.25 -4.61
N LYS A 19 -4.82 0.93 -4.77
CA LYS A 19 -4.23 2.19 -4.33
C LYS A 19 -4.86 2.60 -3.02
N TYR A 20 -4.02 2.90 -2.03
CA TYR A 20 -4.43 3.32 -0.70
C TYR A 20 -4.13 4.79 -0.54
N PHE A 21 -5.17 5.57 -0.25
CA PHE A 21 -5.07 7.00 0.00
C PHE A 21 -5.06 7.20 1.51
N VAL A 22 -3.93 7.65 2.03
CA VAL A 22 -3.70 7.75 3.47
C VAL A 22 -3.58 9.21 3.90
N ALA A 23 -3.72 9.47 5.20
CA ALA A 23 -3.58 10.82 5.74
C ALA A 23 -2.17 11.36 5.43
N PRO A 24 -2.06 12.51 4.74
CA PRO A 24 -0.75 13.03 4.33
C PRO A 24 0.22 13.25 5.49
N GLU A 25 -0.29 13.67 6.65
CA GLU A 25 0.53 13.91 7.84
C GLU A 25 1.09 12.63 8.45
N ARG A 26 0.55 11.47 8.09
CA ARG A 26 1.02 10.18 8.59
C ARG A 26 1.93 9.46 7.61
N THR A 27 2.14 10.00 6.42
CA THR A 27 2.84 9.30 5.33
C THR A 27 4.23 8.80 5.73
N ALA A 28 5.03 9.64 6.36
CA ALA A 28 6.39 9.25 6.76
C ALA A 28 6.37 8.12 7.80
N GLU A 29 5.48 8.21 8.79
CA GLU A 29 5.31 7.17 9.80
C GLU A 29 4.86 5.85 9.17
N ILE A 30 3.90 5.93 8.25
CA ILE A 30 3.39 4.74 7.56
C ILE A 30 4.52 4.01 6.83
N TRP A 31 5.36 4.73 6.08
CA TRP A 31 6.46 4.11 5.37
C TRP A 31 7.51 3.50 6.30
N GLN A 32 7.77 4.13 7.46
CA GLN A 32 8.65 3.55 8.46
C GLN A 32 8.11 2.23 8.99
N GLN A 33 6.81 2.16 9.26
CA GLN A 33 6.15 0.95 9.73
C GLN A 33 6.10 -0.14 8.66
N LEU A 34 5.87 0.24 7.41
CA LEU A 34 5.92 -0.70 6.28
C LEU A 34 7.32 -1.30 6.13
N GLU A 35 8.35 -0.48 6.27
CA GLU A 35 9.74 -0.96 6.20
C GLU A 35 10.03 -1.97 7.31
N ALA A 36 9.57 -1.71 8.53
CA ALA A 36 9.75 -2.61 9.65
C ALA A 36 9.03 -3.94 9.46
N GLU A 37 7.87 -3.92 8.80
CA GLU A 37 7.04 -5.12 8.60
C GLU A 37 7.47 -5.92 7.37
N LEU A 38 7.83 -5.25 6.28
CA LEU A 38 7.97 -5.89 4.97
C LEU A 38 9.42 -5.94 4.45
N GLY A 39 10.27 -5.02 4.86
CA GLY A 39 11.66 -4.95 4.39
C GLY A 39 12.06 -3.56 3.91
N PRO A 40 13.31 -3.42 3.46
CA PRO A 40 13.89 -2.10 3.20
C PRO A 40 13.22 -1.38 2.05
N ILE A 41 13.10 -0.06 2.20
CA ILE A 41 12.63 0.82 1.13
C ILE A 41 13.76 0.99 0.12
N ARG A 42 13.45 0.77 -1.16
CA ARG A 42 14.36 1.04 -2.27
C ARG A 42 13.85 2.26 -3.04
N ARG A 43 14.77 3.18 -3.32
CA ARG A 43 14.46 4.35 -4.14
C ARG A 43 14.91 4.11 -5.57
N LEU A 44 13.98 4.33 -6.50
CA LEU A 44 14.23 4.19 -7.92
C LEU A 44 14.25 5.61 -8.52
N ASP A 45 15.42 6.27 -8.43
CA ASP A 45 15.54 7.69 -8.75
C ASP A 45 15.18 8.02 -10.20
N SER A 46 15.47 7.11 -11.13
CA SER A 46 15.18 7.32 -12.56
C SER A 46 13.69 7.50 -12.85
N VAL A 47 12.82 6.91 -12.04
CA VAL A 47 11.36 6.99 -12.21
C VAL A 47 10.69 7.68 -11.00
N ARG A 48 11.47 8.16 -10.05
CA ARG A 48 11.02 8.87 -8.85
C ARG A 48 9.98 8.09 -8.05
N VAL A 49 10.29 6.82 -7.80
CA VAL A 49 9.41 5.90 -7.09
C VAL A 49 10.16 5.30 -5.92
N GLN A 50 9.47 5.06 -4.82
CA GLN A 50 9.98 4.27 -3.71
C GLN A 50 9.19 2.98 -3.62
N GLN A 51 9.85 1.89 -3.25
CA GLN A 51 9.26 0.57 -3.31
C GLN A 51 9.80 -0.33 -2.20
N ILE A 52 8.91 -1.17 -1.67
CA ILE A 52 9.28 -2.29 -0.82
C ILE A 52 8.84 -3.56 -1.54
N SER A 53 9.76 -4.50 -1.72
CA SER A 53 9.43 -5.81 -2.30
C SER A 53 9.61 -6.87 -1.22
N SER A 54 8.55 -7.60 -0.93
CA SER A 54 8.59 -8.76 -0.05
C SER A 54 8.19 -10.01 -0.82
N ALA A 55 8.20 -11.18 -0.15
CA ALA A 55 7.85 -12.45 -0.79
C ALA A 55 6.45 -12.45 -1.39
N HIS A 56 5.50 -11.76 -0.76
CA HIS A 56 4.08 -11.83 -1.11
C HIS A 56 3.49 -10.50 -1.58
N LEU A 57 4.15 -9.38 -1.30
CA LEU A 57 3.62 -8.04 -1.56
C LEU A 57 4.67 -7.13 -2.19
N ILE A 58 4.21 -6.26 -3.08
CA ILE A 58 5.00 -5.12 -3.54
C ILE A 58 4.23 -3.87 -3.12
N VAL A 59 4.92 -2.93 -2.45
CA VAL A 59 4.36 -1.66 -2.03
C VAL A 59 5.14 -0.56 -2.76
N ARG A 60 4.44 0.32 -3.44
CA ARG A 60 5.07 1.34 -4.29
C ARG A 60 4.34 2.66 -4.18
N ALA A 61 5.09 3.76 -4.27
CA ALA A 61 4.54 5.10 -4.39
C ALA A 61 5.57 6.03 -5.02
N THR A 62 5.13 7.22 -5.41
CA THR A 62 6.08 8.29 -5.72
C THR A 62 6.82 8.68 -4.45
N PHE A 63 7.84 9.58 -4.58
CA PHE A 63 8.61 10.01 -3.40
C PHE A 63 7.76 10.75 -2.37
N ASP A 64 6.59 11.26 -2.76
CA ASP A 64 5.63 11.82 -1.81
C ASP A 64 5.03 10.76 -0.87
N GLY A 65 5.09 9.50 -1.28
CA GLY A 65 4.64 8.39 -0.45
C GLY A 65 3.14 8.16 -0.41
N ASN A 66 2.34 8.86 -1.23
CA ASN A 66 0.89 8.81 -1.20
C ASN A 66 0.31 9.22 -2.57
N PRO A 67 -0.61 8.46 -3.19
CA PRO A 67 -1.17 7.19 -2.71
C PRO A 67 -0.18 6.04 -2.76
N ILE A 68 -0.50 4.98 -2.00
CA ILE A 68 0.35 3.80 -1.89
C ILE A 68 -0.27 2.68 -2.72
N THR A 69 0.46 2.17 -3.71
CA THR A 69 0.02 1.02 -4.49
C THR A 69 0.49 -0.25 -3.80
N LEU A 70 -0.44 -1.13 -3.48
CA LEU A 70 -0.17 -2.44 -2.90
C LEU A 70 -0.55 -3.50 -3.92
N MET A 71 0.42 -4.32 -4.33
CA MET A 71 0.23 -5.38 -5.30
C MET A 71 0.50 -6.73 -4.62
N GLN A 72 -0.43 -7.68 -4.75
CA GLN A 72 -0.23 -9.04 -4.26
C GLN A 72 0.55 -9.84 -5.30
N ARG A 73 1.72 -10.34 -4.91
CA ARG A 73 2.59 -11.13 -5.80
C ARG A 73 2.12 -12.57 -5.93
N THR A 74 1.38 -13.06 -4.94
CA THR A 74 0.86 -14.41 -4.91
C THR A 74 -0.64 -14.38 -4.65
N PRO A 75 -1.42 -15.37 -5.15
CA PRO A 75 -2.87 -15.37 -4.95
C PRO A 75 -3.29 -15.67 -3.52
N ALA A 76 -2.40 -16.21 -2.69
CA ALA A 76 -2.71 -16.65 -1.34
C ALA A 76 -1.86 -15.91 -0.31
N VAL A 77 -2.06 -14.60 -0.20
CA VAL A 77 -1.40 -13.79 0.81
C VAL A 77 -2.06 -14.05 2.18
N ASP A 78 -1.23 -14.23 3.21
CA ASP A 78 -1.72 -14.47 4.57
C ASP A 78 -2.64 -13.32 5.01
N PRO A 79 -3.90 -13.61 5.40
CA PRO A 79 -4.81 -12.58 5.87
C PRO A 79 -4.29 -11.81 7.08
N ALA A 80 -3.51 -12.44 7.95
CA ALA A 80 -2.92 -11.76 9.11
C ALA A 80 -1.89 -10.70 8.67
N LEU A 81 -1.10 -10.99 7.64
CA LEU A 81 -0.16 -10.01 7.08
C LEU A 81 -0.91 -8.82 6.49
N LEU A 82 -1.95 -9.08 5.70
CA LEU A 82 -2.77 -8.02 5.12
C LEU A 82 -3.43 -7.17 6.20
N ALA A 83 -3.93 -7.80 7.27
CA ALA A 83 -4.53 -7.07 8.37
C ALA A 83 -3.53 -6.13 9.06
N ARG A 84 -2.28 -6.57 9.24
CA ARG A 84 -1.23 -5.71 9.82
C ARG A 84 -0.91 -4.53 8.92
N VAL A 85 -0.82 -4.77 7.61
CA VAL A 85 -0.55 -3.70 6.63
C VAL A 85 -1.71 -2.70 6.61
N HIS A 86 -2.95 -3.19 6.61
CA HIS A 86 -4.13 -2.31 6.66
C HIS A 86 -4.15 -1.47 7.93
N ALA A 87 -3.78 -2.05 9.07
CA ALA A 87 -3.68 -1.31 10.32
C ALA A 87 -2.62 -0.21 10.25
N ILE A 88 -1.49 -0.47 9.59
CA ILE A 88 -0.45 0.53 9.37
C ILE A 88 -1.01 1.72 8.58
N PHE A 89 -1.83 1.46 7.55
CA PHE A 89 -2.47 2.52 6.76
C PHE A 89 -3.49 3.33 7.57
N GLY A 90 -3.99 2.78 8.66
CA GLY A 90 -4.94 3.47 9.53
C GLY A 90 -6.35 2.88 9.54
N PHE A 91 -6.56 1.72 8.91
CA PHE A 91 -7.86 1.05 8.96
C PHE A 91 -8.01 0.31 10.29
N THR A 92 -9.15 0.52 10.95
CA THR A 92 -9.48 -0.16 12.20
C THR A 92 -10.30 -1.43 11.97
N GLU A 93 -10.87 -1.55 10.77
CA GLU A 93 -11.67 -2.67 10.32
C GLU A 93 -11.23 -3.01 8.89
N GLU A 94 -12.08 -3.65 8.11
CA GLU A 94 -11.78 -3.90 6.71
C GLU A 94 -11.62 -2.58 5.95
N PRO A 95 -10.74 -2.54 4.92
CA PRO A 95 -10.50 -1.31 4.19
C PRO A 95 -11.75 -0.73 3.57
N THR A 96 -11.93 0.58 3.74
CA THR A 96 -13.03 1.31 3.12
C THR A 96 -12.72 1.52 1.64
N GLU A 97 -13.63 1.09 0.79
CA GLU A 97 -13.51 1.29 -0.66
C GLU A 97 -14.02 2.68 -1.04
N GLU A 98 -13.42 3.26 -2.10
CA GLU A 98 -13.93 4.50 -2.65
C GLU A 98 -15.34 4.23 -3.19
N PRO A 99 -16.36 5.06 -2.81
CA PRO A 99 -17.69 4.87 -3.34
C PRO A 99 -17.71 5.11 -4.85
N PRO A 100 -18.59 4.42 -5.60
CA PRO A 100 -18.70 4.66 -7.04
C PRO A 100 -19.12 6.11 -7.30
N PRO A 101 -18.67 6.67 -8.43
CA PRO A 101 -19.01 8.05 -8.80
C PRO A 101 -20.50 8.26 -9.06
#